data_a8d01606e981c1712410c383da157836
#
_entry.id   a8d01606e981c1712410c383da157836
#
_cell.length_a   1.000
_cell.length_b   1.000
_cell.length_c   1.000
_cell.angle_alpha   90.00
_cell.angle_beta   90.00
_cell.angle_gamma   90.00
#
_symmetry.space_group_name_H-M   'P 1'
#
loop_
_entity.id
_entity.type
_entity.pdbx_description
1 polymer ?
#
loop_
_entity_poly.entity_id
_entity_poly.type
_entity_poly.pdbx_seq_one_letter_code
_entity_poly.pdbx_strand_id
1 'polypeptide(L)'
;MKENEVRDVPKAQWIGFGDTYFLQALSRKDGGEASFGIINDKDGAGFFWRISGEPTHLSADLYLGPKSRTVLRDAGNDLWRAVDLGMFAMVAEPLTWLLKVLYSFLGNYGLAIIGLTLLVKLALYPFAKHSFDSMSKMQEIQPEMKRIQEQYKDDQARLQQEMMALYKRKGVNPMGGCLPLFLQIPVFLGLYNSLLKAIELRHAPFALWITDLSAPEYLKVMGLGIPVMILLMGASMILQQWTTPSAVDPQQKRMMMMMPVVFAGMFILFPMPSGLVLYWLVNNVISIVQQNYMRSHKKASPLFATLLASGGIFALGFILTLL
;
A
#
# COMPACT_ATOMS: atom_id res chain seq x y z
N MET A 1 -1.05 -27.83 -3.25
CA MET A 1 -1.24 -29.21 -3.74
C MET A 1 -0.99 -30.17 -2.59
N LYS A 2 -1.69 -31.29 -2.54
CA LYS A 2 -1.40 -32.35 -1.56
C LYS A 2 -0.11 -33.09 -1.95
N GLU A 3 0.53 -33.73 -0.99
CA GLU A 3 1.69 -34.59 -1.23
C GLU A 3 1.30 -35.74 -2.19
N ASN A 4 2.14 -36.06 -3.18
CA ASN A 4 1.91 -37.03 -4.25
C ASN A 4 0.75 -36.69 -5.21
N GLU A 5 0.43 -35.42 -5.38
CA GLU A 5 -0.59 -34.98 -6.35
C GLU A 5 0.07 -34.67 -7.70
N VAL A 6 -0.36 -35.37 -8.75
CA VAL A 6 -0.01 -35.06 -10.14
C VAL A 6 -1.17 -34.36 -10.78
N ARG A 7 -0.98 -33.17 -11.30
CA ARG A 7 -2.02 -32.37 -11.94
C ARG A 7 -1.62 -32.01 -13.38
N ASP A 8 -2.37 -32.48 -14.34
CA ASP A 8 -2.24 -32.08 -15.73
C ASP A 8 -2.92 -30.74 -15.96
N VAL A 9 -2.23 -29.83 -16.67
CA VAL A 9 -2.75 -28.52 -17.09
C VAL A 9 -2.77 -28.48 -18.61
N PRO A 10 -3.86 -28.95 -19.26
CA PRO A 10 -3.98 -28.92 -20.69
C PRO A 10 -4.04 -27.47 -21.20
N LYS A 11 -3.45 -27.21 -22.36
CA LYS A 11 -3.43 -25.90 -23.04
C LYS A 11 -2.66 -24.80 -22.31
N ALA A 12 -1.87 -25.09 -21.27
CA ALA A 12 -0.98 -24.10 -20.68
C ALA A 12 0.12 -23.72 -21.69
N GLN A 13 0.40 -22.42 -21.83
CA GLN A 13 1.50 -21.94 -22.68
C GLN A 13 2.84 -22.08 -21.97
N TRP A 14 2.85 -22.02 -20.67
CA TRP A 14 4.03 -22.19 -19.82
C TRP A 14 3.64 -22.76 -18.46
N ILE A 15 4.62 -23.32 -17.78
CA ILE A 15 4.56 -23.80 -16.42
C ILE A 15 5.82 -23.37 -15.67
N GLY A 16 5.73 -23.10 -14.38
CA GLY A 16 6.91 -22.69 -13.64
C GLY A 16 6.70 -22.57 -12.13
N PHE A 17 7.81 -22.41 -11.44
CA PHE A 17 7.88 -22.09 -10.03
C PHE A 17 8.54 -20.75 -9.85
N GLY A 18 8.12 -20.01 -8.82
CA GLY A 18 8.74 -18.74 -8.50
C GLY A 18 8.49 -18.38 -7.06
N ASP A 19 9.45 -17.66 -6.52
CA ASP A 19 9.29 -16.93 -5.27
C ASP A 19 8.74 -15.51 -5.53
N THR A 20 8.94 -14.61 -4.59
CA THR A 20 8.52 -13.20 -4.73
C THR A 20 9.28 -12.49 -5.86
N TYR A 21 10.55 -12.83 -6.09
CA TYR A 21 11.48 -12.07 -6.93
C TYR A 21 12.00 -12.80 -8.16
N PHE A 22 11.97 -14.13 -8.17
CA PHE A 22 12.50 -14.95 -9.26
C PHE A 22 11.47 -15.91 -9.81
N LEU A 23 11.60 -16.23 -11.10
CA LEU A 23 10.77 -17.18 -11.82
C LEU A 23 11.66 -18.16 -12.56
N GLN A 24 11.32 -19.45 -12.45
CA GLN A 24 11.79 -20.52 -13.30
C GLN A 24 10.57 -21.00 -14.09
N ALA A 25 10.58 -20.86 -15.39
CA ALA A 25 9.44 -21.22 -16.22
C ALA A 25 9.89 -21.93 -17.50
N LEU A 26 9.17 -22.97 -17.86
CA LEU A 26 9.29 -23.67 -19.12
C LEU A 26 8.10 -23.27 -20.00
N SER A 27 8.37 -22.72 -21.17
CA SER A 27 7.35 -22.31 -22.14
C SER A 27 7.47 -23.08 -23.45
N ARG A 28 6.33 -23.31 -24.10
CA ARG A 28 6.28 -23.98 -25.41
C ARG A 28 6.65 -22.99 -26.50
N LYS A 29 7.43 -23.47 -27.45
CA LYS A 29 7.74 -22.74 -28.69
C LYS A 29 6.90 -23.23 -29.87
N ASP A 30 6.56 -24.52 -29.88
CA ASP A 30 5.82 -25.14 -30.97
C ASP A 30 4.39 -25.52 -30.55
N GLY A 31 3.44 -25.46 -31.50
CA GLY A 31 2.01 -25.67 -31.29
C GLY A 31 1.58 -27.14 -31.18
N GLY A 32 2.48 -28.09 -30.84
CA GLY A 32 2.16 -29.51 -30.72
C GLY A 32 1.17 -29.83 -29.59
N GLU A 33 0.51 -30.99 -29.67
CA GLU A 33 -0.35 -31.52 -28.62
C GLU A 33 0.48 -31.99 -27.42
N ALA A 34 0.78 -31.06 -26.54
CA ALA A 34 1.49 -31.31 -25.29
C ALA A 34 0.75 -30.67 -24.12
N SER A 35 0.79 -31.33 -22.97
CA SER A 35 0.29 -30.79 -21.69
C SER A 35 1.41 -30.64 -20.70
N PHE A 36 1.32 -29.63 -19.87
CA PHE A 36 2.18 -29.48 -18.70
C PHE A 36 1.54 -30.15 -17.48
N GLY A 37 2.36 -30.67 -16.59
CA GLY A 37 1.90 -31.21 -15.32
C GLY A 37 2.81 -30.80 -14.17
N ILE A 38 2.24 -30.75 -12.99
CA ILE A 38 2.93 -30.44 -11.74
C ILE A 38 2.96 -31.71 -10.89
N ILE A 39 4.11 -32.02 -10.35
CA ILE A 39 4.32 -33.10 -9.37
C ILE A 39 4.69 -32.42 -8.05
N ASN A 40 4.04 -32.83 -6.98
CA ASN A 40 4.44 -32.47 -5.63
C ASN A 40 4.71 -33.76 -4.86
N ASP A 41 5.98 -34.06 -4.62
CA ASP A 41 6.44 -35.26 -3.95
C ASP A 41 7.18 -34.91 -2.66
N LYS A 42 7.53 -35.92 -1.84
CA LYS A 42 8.29 -35.79 -0.57
C LYS A 42 9.64 -35.11 -0.77
N ASP A 43 10.26 -35.29 -1.92
CA ASP A 43 11.56 -34.74 -2.29
C ASP A 43 11.47 -33.32 -2.89
N GLY A 44 10.24 -32.77 -3.08
CA GLY A 44 10.03 -31.41 -3.57
C GLY A 44 8.93 -31.30 -4.62
N ALA A 45 8.77 -30.09 -5.17
CA ALA A 45 7.86 -29.82 -6.26
C ALA A 45 8.63 -29.80 -7.59
N GLY A 46 8.08 -30.49 -8.58
CA GLY A 46 8.60 -30.52 -9.92
C GLY A 46 7.54 -30.21 -10.96
N PHE A 47 7.95 -29.94 -12.17
CA PHE A 47 7.03 -29.89 -13.30
C PHE A 47 7.54 -30.80 -14.42
N PHE A 48 6.64 -31.32 -15.21
CA PHE A 48 6.93 -32.16 -16.35
C PHE A 48 6.15 -31.69 -17.57
N TRP A 49 6.68 -32.06 -18.72
CA TRP A 49 6.05 -31.84 -20.00
C TRP A 49 5.62 -33.22 -20.58
N ARG A 50 4.31 -33.41 -20.74
CA ARG A 50 3.77 -34.62 -21.35
C ARG A 50 3.45 -34.33 -22.81
N ILE A 51 3.99 -35.16 -23.69
CA ILE A 51 3.82 -35.07 -25.12
C ILE A 51 2.98 -36.26 -25.57
N SER A 52 1.98 -35.99 -26.39
CA SER A 52 1.13 -37.03 -26.99
C SER A 52 1.58 -37.26 -28.43
N GLY A 53 1.97 -38.49 -28.77
CA GLY A 53 2.46 -38.86 -30.11
C GLY A 53 4.00 -38.99 -30.17
N GLU A 54 4.51 -39.30 -31.37
CA GLU A 54 5.95 -39.34 -31.65
C GLU A 54 6.40 -37.99 -32.24
N PRO A 55 6.96 -37.07 -31.42
CA PRO A 55 7.39 -35.78 -31.90
C PRO A 55 8.72 -35.90 -32.64
N THR A 56 8.76 -35.37 -33.86
CA THR A 56 10.01 -35.23 -34.62
C THR A 56 10.94 -34.18 -34.09
N HIS A 57 10.39 -33.13 -33.48
CA HIS A 57 11.14 -32.04 -32.85
C HIS A 57 10.36 -31.47 -31.65
N LEU A 58 11.06 -31.16 -30.59
CA LEU A 58 10.56 -30.53 -29.40
C LEU A 58 11.40 -29.25 -29.12
N SER A 59 10.75 -28.12 -29.13
CA SER A 59 11.38 -26.89 -28.71
C SER A 59 10.64 -26.24 -27.55
N ALA A 60 11.41 -25.89 -26.50
CA ALA A 60 10.94 -25.20 -25.33
C ALA A 60 11.94 -24.12 -24.94
N ASP A 61 11.41 -23.02 -24.46
CA ASP A 61 12.22 -21.96 -23.87
C ASP A 61 12.20 -22.10 -22.36
N LEU A 62 13.38 -22.16 -21.76
CA LEU A 62 13.55 -22.15 -20.31
C LEU A 62 13.88 -20.72 -19.85
N TYR A 63 13.00 -20.14 -19.07
CA TYR A 63 13.24 -18.85 -18.43
C TYR A 63 13.75 -19.07 -17.00
N LEU A 64 14.91 -18.51 -16.68
CA LEU A 64 15.49 -18.47 -15.34
C LEU A 64 15.90 -17.02 -15.06
N GLY A 65 15.14 -16.31 -14.25
CA GLY A 65 15.45 -14.89 -14.08
C GLY A 65 14.52 -14.11 -13.17
N PRO A 66 14.70 -12.79 -13.16
CA PRO A 66 13.95 -11.90 -12.30
C PRO A 66 12.47 -11.84 -12.69
N LYS A 67 11.60 -11.84 -11.68
CA LYS A 67 10.14 -11.74 -11.83
C LYS A 67 9.71 -10.28 -12.04
N SER A 68 10.36 -9.59 -12.99
CA SER A 68 10.01 -8.24 -13.40
C SER A 68 9.05 -8.27 -14.59
N ARG A 69 7.96 -7.52 -14.51
CA ARG A 69 6.91 -7.51 -15.55
C ARG A 69 7.42 -7.08 -16.92
N THR A 70 8.36 -6.13 -16.95
CA THR A 70 9.01 -5.68 -18.20
C THR A 70 9.83 -6.81 -18.82
N VAL A 71 10.72 -7.41 -18.05
CA VAL A 71 11.59 -8.50 -18.50
C VAL A 71 10.76 -9.72 -18.96
N LEU A 72 9.71 -10.08 -18.19
CA LEU A 72 8.83 -11.21 -18.52
C LEU A 72 7.94 -10.93 -19.75
N ARG A 73 7.62 -9.67 -20.02
CA ARG A 73 6.90 -9.29 -21.26
C ARG A 73 7.80 -9.43 -22.48
N ASP A 74 9.06 -9.03 -22.36
CA ASP A 74 10.05 -9.17 -23.44
C ASP A 74 10.42 -10.64 -23.70
N ALA A 75 10.39 -11.48 -22.65
CA ALA A 75 10.58 -12.93 -22.77
C ALA A 75 9.43 -13.66 -23.49
N GLY A 76 8.27 -13.02 -23.67
CA GLY A 76 7.15 -13.56 -24.42
C GLY A 76 6.28 -14.58 -23.66
N ASN A 77 5.49 -15.36 -24.41
CA ASN A 77 4.64 -16.46 -23.91
C ASN A 77 3.74 -16.11 -22.72
N ASP A 78 3.33 -14.84 -22.58
CA ASP A 78 2.51 -14.34 -21.48
C ASP A 78 3.13 -14.56 -20.07
N LEU A 79 4.46 -14.75 -19.98
CA LEU A 79 5.18 -14.95 -18.71
C LEU A 79 4.95 -13.82 -17.71
N TRP A 80 4.66 -12.59 -18.18
CA TRP A 80 4.33 -11.44 -17.35
C TRP A 80 3.15 -11.66 -16.40
N ARG A 81 2.26 -12.61 -16.72
CA ARG A 81 1.14 -13.04 -15.86
C ARG A 81 1.61 -13.73 -14.58
N ALA A 82 2.86 -14.20 -14.52
CA ALA A 82 3.44 -14.72 -13.29
C ALA A 82 3.55 -13.64 -12.19
N VAL A 83 3.58 -12.35 -12.57
CA VAL A 83 3.56 -11.23 -11.61
C VAL A 83 2.11 -10.89 -11.27
N ASP A 84 1.57 -11.59 -10.28
CA ASP A 84 0.22 -11.32 -9.77
C ASP A 84 0.24 -10.11 -8.82
N LEU A 85 -0.32 -8.98 -9.23
CA LEU A 85 -0.47 -7.77 -8.41
C LEU A 85 -1.76 -7.78 -7.55
N GLY A 86 -2.48 -8.91 -7.56
CA GLY A 86 -3.69 -9.09 -6.76
C GLY A 86 -4.90 -8.32 -7.29
N MET A 87 -5.94 -8.24 -6.47
CA MET A 87 -7.24 -7.64 -6.81
C MET A 87 -7.14 -6.16 -7.24
N PHE A 88 -6.14 -5.44 -6.74
CA PHE A 88 -5.91 -4.03 -7.07
C PHE A 88 -4.83 -3.83 -8.13
N ALA A 89 -4.63 -4.80 -9.03
CA ALA A 89 -3.65 -4.70 -10.11
C ALA A 89 -3.85 -3.45 -10.98
N MET A 90 -5.11 -3.06 -11.24
CA MET A 90 -5.44 -1.82 -11.98
C MET A 90 -4.85 -0.56 -11.33
N VAL A 91 -4.73 -0.52 -10.00
CA VAL A 91 -4.10 0.58 -9.26
C VAL A 91 -2.60 0.35 -9.12
N ALA A 92 -2.18 -0.89 -8.87
CA ALA A 92 -0.79 -1.26 -8.65
C ALA A 92 0.10 -1.03 -9.89
N GLU A 93 -0.41 -1.33 -11.10
CA GLU A 93 0.35 -1.17 -12.35
C GLU A 93 0.78 0.27 -12.63
N PRO A 94 -0.13 1.26 -12.67
CA PRO A 94 0.27 2.63 -12.91
C PRO A 94 1.16 3.18 -11.78
N LEU A 95 0.97 2.75 -10.53
CA LEU A 95 1.85 3.16 -9.43
C LEU A 95 3.26 2.58 -9.57
N THR A 96 3.39 1.31 -9.99
CA THR A 96 4.68 0.68 -10.26
C THR A 96 5.39 1.35 -11.44
N TRP A 97 4.66 1.66 -12.50
CA TRP A 97 5.20 2.39 -13.65
C TRP A 97 5.69 3.78 -13.24
N LEU A 98 4.87 4.54 -12.51
CA LEU A 98 5.21 5.87 -12.03
C LEU A 98 6.42 5.86 -11.09
N LEU A 99 6.53 4.84 -10.22
CA LEU A 99 7.69 4.63 -9.35
C LEU A 99 8.98 4.47 -10.17
N LYS A 100 8.96 3.67 -11.24
CA LYS A 100 10.10 3.48 -12.14
C LYS A 100 10.47 4.77 -12.90
N VAL A 101 9.47 5.52 -13.34
CA VAL A 101 9.67 6.83 -13.98
C VAL A 101 10.34 7.80 -13.00
N LEU A 102 9.83 7.90 -11.78
CA LEU A 102 10.42 8.75 -10.75
C LEU A 102 11.86 8.33 -10.43
N TYR A 103 12.12 7.03 -10.33
CA TYR A 103 13.47 6.52 -10.11
C TYR A 103 14.43 6.90 -11.23
N SER A 104 13.99 6.88 -12.50
CA SER A 104 14.86 7.26 -13.63
C SER A 104 15.37 8.70 -13.56
N PHE A 105 14.63 9.60 -12.88
CA PHE A 105 15.04 10.99 -12.66
C PHE A 105 15.82 11.19 -11.36
N LEU A 106 15.45 10.44 -10.31
CA LEU A 106 15.95 10.68 -8.94
C LEU A 106 17.12 9.78 -8.56
N GLY A 107 17.31 8.64 -9.24
CA GLY A 107 18.38 7.68 -8.97
C GLY A 107 18.29 6.98 -7.62
N ASN A 108 17.22 7.21 -6.84
CA ASN A 108 17.01 6.64 -5.51
C ASN A 108 15.54 6.22 -5.32
N TYR A 109 15.30 4.93 -4.99
CA TYR A 109 13.94 4.42 -4.83
C TYR A 109 13.21 4.99 -3.60
N GLY A 110 13.91 5.35 -2.53
CA GLY A 110 13.31 6.02 -1.39
C GLY A 110 12.77 7.41 -1.76
N LEU A 111 13.53 8.19 -2.51
CA LEU A 111 13.07 9.47 -3.07
C LEU A 111 11.93 9.26 -4.07
N ALA A 112 11.98 8.21 -4.87
CA ALA A 112 10.89 7.87 -5.79
C ALA A 112 9.59 7.52 -5.04
N ILE A 113 9.66 6.81 -3.91
CA ILE A 113 8.50 6.52 -3.03
C ILE A 113 7.95 7.82 -2.44
N ILE A 114 8.81 8.73 -1.97
CA ILE A 114 8.39 10.05 -1.49
C ILE A 114 7.67 10.81 -2.60
N GLY A 115 8.28 10.93 -3.78
CA GLY A 115 7.71 11.59 -4.95
C GLY A 115 6.37 10.98 -5.39
N LEU A 116 6.28 9.65 -5.41
CA LEU A 116 5.04 8.92 -5.70
C LEU A 116 3.94 9.26 -4.68
N THR A 117 4.29 9.28 -3.38
CA THR A 117 3.35 9.66 -2.32
C THR A 117 2.79 11.06 -2.53
N LEU A 118 3.64 12.01 -2.94
CA LEU A 118 3.24 13.37 -3.27
C LEU A 118 2.26 13.42 -4.42
N LEU A 119 2.56 12.75 -5.52
CA LEU A 119 1.70 12.72 -6.70
C LEU A 119 0.33 12.10 -6.40
N VAL A 120 0.31 11.00 -5.64
CA VAL A 120 -0.94 10.39 -5.16
C VAL A 120 -1.72 11.36 -4.28
N LYS A 121 -1.07 12.05 -3.35
CA LYS A 121 -1.71 13.06 -2.48
C LYS A 121 -2.28 14.23 -3.29
N LEU A 122 -1.58 14.69 -4.31
CA LEU A 122 -2.07 15.75 -5.20
C LEU A 122 -3.28 15.27 -6.01
N ALA A 123 -3.24 14.06 -6.55
CA ALA A 123 -4.36 13.49 -7.30
C ALA A 123 -5.61 13.30 -6.41
N LEU A 124 -5.42 12.86 -5.16
CA LEU A 124 -6.50 12.65 -4.20
C LEU A 124 -6.90 13.92 -3.42
N TYR A 125 -6.26 15.04 -3.68
CA TYR A 125 -6.49 16.30 -3.01
C TYR A 125 -7.97 16.76 -2.97
N PRO A 126 -8.75 16.76 -4.09
CA PRO A 126 -10.13 17.22 -4.07
C PRO A 126 -11.00 16.39 -3.10
N PHE A 127 -10.74 15.10 -3.01
CA PHE A 127 -11.45 14.21 -2.08
C PHE A 127 -11.06 14.48 -0.63
N ALA A 128 -9.76 14.69 -0.37
CA ALA A 128 -9.26 15.03 0.96
C ALA A 128 -9.87 16.35 1.48
N LYS A 129 -9.98 17.36 0.61
CA LYS A 129 -10.63 18.65 0.93
C LYS A 129 -12.11 18.45 1.28
N HIS A 130 -12.85 17.73 0.45
CA HIS A 130 -14.27 17.48 0.68
C HIS A 130 -14.51 16.76 2.00
N SER A 131 -13.69 15.78 2.32
CA SER A 131 -13.74 15.06 3.59
C SER A 131 -13.42 15.96 4.78
N PHE A 132 -12.38 16.79 4.69
CA PHE A 132 -12.04 17.72 5.75
C PHE A 132 -13.16 18.72 6.03
N ASP A 133 -13.77 19.29 4.99
CA ASP A 133 -14.92 20.20 5.09
C ASP A 133 -16.11 19.50 5.78
N SER A 134 -16.36 18.24 5.44
CA SER A 134 -17.41 17.42 6.05
C SER A 134 -17.14 17.15 7.54
N MET A 135 -15.89 16.82 7.89
CA MET A 135 -15.48 16.59 9.29
C MET A 135 -15.54 17.88 10.11
N SER A 136 -15.17 19.01 9.54
CA SER A 136 -15.24 20.31 10.21
C SER A 136 -16.69 20.68 10.54
N LYS A 137 -17.62 20.51 9.58
CA LYS A 137 -19.05 20.70 9.81
C LYS A 137 -19.61 19.76 10.87
N MET A 138 -19.14 18.50 10.89
CA MET A 138 -19.51 17.53 11.92
C MET A 138 -19.07 17.98 13.31
N GLN A 139 -17.88 18.59 13.42
CA GLN A 139 -17.39 19.16 14.66
C GLN A 139 -18.24 20.33 15.17
N GLU A 140 -18.73 21.18 14.25
CA GLU A 140 -19.59 22.34 14.59
C GLU A 140 -20.92 21.91 15.23
N ILE A 141 -21.49 20.77 14.80
CA ILE A 141 -22.76 20.24 15.33
C ILE A 141 -22.56 19.31 16.54
N GLN A 142 -21.33 19.04 16.97
CA GLN A 142 -21.02 18.14 18.10
C GLN A 142 -21.76 18.51 19.40
N PRO A 143 -21.91 19.79 19.81
CA PRO A 143 -22.67 20.13 21.01
C PRO A 143 -24.16 19.77 20.90
N GLU A 144 -24.77 19.91 19.72
CA GLU A 144 -26.15 19.49 19.48
C GLU A 144 -26.28 17.96 19.51
N MET A 145 -25.31 17.26 18.94
CA MET A 145 -25.24 15.78 18.98
C MET A 145 -25.21 15.25 20.42
N LYS A 146 -24.36 15.86 21.28
CA LYS A 146 -24.27 15.47 22.69
C LYS A 146 -25.58 15.67 23.45
N ARG A 147 -26.27 16.78 23.21
CA ARG A 147 -27.60 17.05 23.81
C ARG A 147 -28.61 15.97 23.42
N ILE A 148 -28.65 15.58 22.14
CA ILE A 148 -29.54 14.51 21.66
C ILE A 148 -29.15 13.18 22.30
N GLN A 149 -27.86 12.86 22.39
CA GLN A 149 -27.38 11.64 23.05
C GLN A 149 -27.78 11.57 24.53
N GLU A 150 -27.67 12.67 25.25
CA GLU A 150 -28.06 12.76 26.67
C GLU A 150 -29.61 12.66 26.83
N GLN A 151 -30.36 13.33 25.93
CA GLN A 151 -31.81 13.38 25.99
C GLN A 151 -32.48 12.03 25.69
N TYR A 152 -31.94 11.25 24.79
CA TYR A 152 -32.50 9.99 24.31
C TYR A 152 -31.62 8.78 24.65
N LYS A 153 -30.87 8.86 25.74
CA LYS A 153 -29.91 7.83 26.19
C LYS A 153 -30.55 6.45 26.33
N ASP A 154 -31.79 6.40 26.82
CA ASP A 154 -32.52 5.17 27.10
C ASP A 154 -33.41 4.70 25.93
N ASP A 155 -33.52 5.50 24.86
CA ASP A 155 -34.33 5.18 23.67
C ASP A 155 -33.46 5.22 22.42
N GLN A 156 -32.81 4.10 22.10
CA GLN A 156 -31.88 3.97 20.96
C GLN A 156 -32.56 4.23 19.61
N ALA A 157 -33.84 3.87 19.46
CA ALA A 157 -34.57 4.07 18.21
C ALA A 157 -34.78 5.57 17.95
N ARG A 158 -35.21 6.28 18.98
CA ARG A 158 -35.44 7.72 18.93
C ARG A 158 -34.14 8.51 18.81
N LEU A 159 -33.07 8.08 19.51
CA LEU A 159 -31.74 8.64 19.38
C LEU A 159 -31.26 8.60 17.92
N GLN A 160 -31.41 7.45 17.25
CA GLN A 160 -30.98 7.29 15.85
C GLN A 160 -31.81 8.18 14.90
N GLN A 161 -33.12 8.28 15.12
CA GLN A 161 -34.00 9.16 14.33
C GLN A 161 -33.63 10.64 14.47
N GLU A 162 -33.43 11.13 15.71
CA GLU A 162 -33.08 12.52 15.98
C GLU A 162 -31.67 12.89 15.46
N MET A 163 -30.73 11.96 15.59
CA MET A 163 -29.38 12.12 15.02
C MET A 163 -29.44 12.25 13.48
N MET A 164 -30.23 11.40 12.81
CA MET A 164 -30.41 11.48 11.35
C MET A 164 -31.15 12.75 10.94
N ALA A 165 -32.13 13.20 11.71
CA ALA A 165 -32.85 14.47 11.51
C ALA A 165 -31.91 15.67 11.67
N LEU A 166 -31.01 15.64 12.67
CA LEU A 166 -29.99 16.67 12.85
C LEU A 166 -29.04 16.75 11.64
N TYR A 167 -28.53 15.61 11.16
CA TYR A 167 -27.64 15.58 10.00
C TYR A 167 -28.32 16.13 8.74
N LYS A 168 -29.57 15.75 8.48
CA LYS A 168 -30.36 16.28 7.37
C LYS A 168 -30.60 17.80 7.49
N ARG A 169 -30.99 18.27 8.69
CA ARG A 169 -31.26 19.70 8.95
C ARG A 169 -30.02 20.57 8.77
N LYS A 170 -28.85 20.06 9.16
CA LYS A 170 -27.57 20.77 9.04
C LYS A 170 -26.85 20.53 7.71
N GLY A 171 -27.36 19.66 6.86
CA GLY A 171 -26.74 19.33 5.57
C GLY A 171 -25.38 18.68 5.71
N VAL A 172 -25.19 17.88 6.76
CA VAL A 172 -23.91 17.19 7.07
C VAL A 172 -24.02 15.72 6.74
N ASN A 173 -23.04 15.22 5.99
CA ASN A 173 -22.96 13.78 5.69
C ASN A 173 -21.97 13.10 6.65
N PRO A 174 -22.44 12.21 7.56
CA PRO A 174 -21.54 11.50 8.47
C PRO A 174 -20.53 10.58 7.77
N MET A 175 -20.85 10.11 6.54
CA MET A 175 -19.96 9.30 5.73
C MET A 175 -18.82 10.11 5.08
N GLY A 176 -18.94 11.43 5.01
CA GLY A 176 -17.92 12.29 4.40
C GLY A 176 -16.57 12.22 5.11
N GLY A 177 -16.56 11.98 6.43
CA GLY A 177 -15.33 11.85 7.21
C GLY A 177 -14.52 10.59 6.94
N CYS A 178 -15.15 9.49 6.56
CA CYS A 178 -14.46 8.23 6.27
C CYS A 178 -14.06 8.08 4.78
N LEU A 179 -14.47 8.99 3.91
CA LEU A 179 -14.17 8.96 2.48
C LEU A 179 -12.67 8.80 2.17
N PRO A 180 -11.73 9.50 2.84
CA PRO A 180 -10.30 9.29 2.62
C PRO A 180 -9.85 7.87 2.89
N LEU A 181 -10.39 7.23 3.91
CA LEU A 181 -10.03 5.85 4.26
C LEU A 181 -10.42 4.88 3.14
N PHE A 182 -11.65 4.99 2.61
CA PHE A 182 -12.10 4.15 1.50
C PHE A 182 -11.28 4.34 0.23
N LEU A 183 -10.85 5.57 -0.04
CA LEU A 183 -10.02 5.88 -1.20
C LEU A 183 -8.56 5.44 -0.99
N GLN A 184 -8.09 5.49 0.25
CA GLN A 184 -6.73 5.10 0.64
C GLN A 184 -6.50 3.59 0.58
N ILE A 185 -7.53 2.75 0.86
CA ILE A 185 -7.39 1.28 0.88
C ILE A 185 -6.92 0.73 -0.48
N PRO A 186 -7.56 1.04 -1.64
CA PRO A 186 -7.08 0.59 -2.93
C PRO A 186 -5.66 1.06 -3.26
N VAL A 187 -5.33 2.31 -2.92
CA VAL A 187 -3.99 2.86 -3.14
C VAL A 187 -2.98 2.14 -2.27
N PHE A 188 -3.29 1.93 -0.99
CA PHE A 188 -2.40 1.23 -0.06
C PHE A 188 -2.16 -0.22 -0.50
N LEU A 189 -3.22 -0.97 -0.81
CA LEU A 189 -3.10 -2.37 -1.25
C LEU A 189 -2.41 -2.48 -2.62
N GLY A 190 -2.65 -1.53 -3.51
CA GLY A 190 -1.93 -1.43 -4.77
C GLY A 190 -0.44 -1.19 -4.57
N LEU A 191 -0.06 -0.23 -3.73
CA LEU A 191 1.33 0.05 -3.38
C LEU A 191 1.98 -1.10 -2.60
N TYR A 192 1.28 -1.70 -1.64
CA TYR A 192 1.75 -2.87 -0.91
C TYR A 192 2.17 -3.99 -1.87
N ASN A 193 1.28 -4.37 -2.80
CA ASN A 193 1.58 -5.39 -3.79
C ASN A 193 2.72 -4.97 -4.74
N SER A 194 2.75 -3.69 -5.15
CA SER A 194 3.81 -3.16 -6.00
C SER A 194 5.16 -3.22 -5.32
N LEU A 195 5.27 -2.68 -4.10
CA LEU A 195 6.55 -2.59 -3.37
C LEU A 195 7.04 -3.96 -2.88
N LEU A 196 6.12 -4.84 -2.44
CA LEU A 196 6.47 -6.19 -1.98
C LEU A 196 7.01 -7.06 -3.12
N LYS A 197 6.47 -6.89 -4.34
CA LYS A 197 6.80 -7.73 -5.51
C LYS A 197 7.81 -7.08 -6.47
N ALA A 198 8.18 -5.82 -6.23
CA ALA A 198 9.16 -5.12 -7.05
C ALA A 198 10.57 -5.63 -6.76
N ILE A 199 11.12 -6.42 -7.69
CA ILE A 199 12.51 -6.89 -7.60
C ILE A 199 13.50 -5.72 -7.60
N GLU A 200 13.12 -4.60 -8.19
CA GLU A 200 13.92 -3.39 -8.28
C GLU A 200 14.20 -2.74 -6.91
N LEU A 201 13.36 -3.03 -5.91
CA LEU A 201 13.54 -2.54 -4.53
C LEU A 201 14.47 -3.43 -3.70
N ARG A 202 14.78 -4.63 -4.20
CA ARG A 202 15.66 -5.57 -3.50
C ARG A 202 17.07 -5.00 -3.45
N HIS A 203 17.62 -4.86 -2.23
CA HIS A 203 18.91 -4.23 -1.95
C HIS A 203 19.02 -2.78 -2.45
N ALA A 204 17.90 -2.10 -2.69
CA ALA A 204 17.89 -0.69 -3.01
C ALA A 204 17.98 0.14 -1.72
N PRO A 205 19.06 0.91 -1.52
CA PRO A 205 19.21 1.76 -0.35
C PRO A 205 18.33 3.01 -0.47
N PHE A 206 17.98 3.59 0.69
CA PHE A 206 17.37 4.91 0.71
C PHE A 206 18.35 5.93 1.30
N ALA A 207 18.53 5.92 2.61
CA ALA A 207 19.36 6.88 3.34
C ALA A 207 19.73 6.34 4.72
N LEU A 208 20.86 6.82 5.29
CA LEU A 208 21.33 6.49 6.62
C LEU A 208 21.47 4.97 6.82
N TRP A 209 20.72 4.39 7.76
CA TRP A 209 20.74 2.95 8.05
C TRP A 209 19.82 2.09 7.19
N ILE A 210 19.03 2.72 6.29
CA ILE A 210 18.08 2.00 5.42
C ILE A 210 18.82 1.55 4.17
N THR A 211 19.34 0.32 4.20
CA THR A 211 20.16 -0.26 3.13
C THR A 211 19.37 -1.11 2.15
N ASP A 212 18.13 -1.49 2.49
CA ASP A 212 17.27 -2.31 1.66
C ASP A 212 15.79 -1.94 1.87
N LEU A 213 15.16 -1.35 0.84
CA LEU A 213 13.75 -0.96 0.87
C LEU A 213 12.78 -2.13 0.77
N SER A 214 13.25 -3.31 0.33
CA SER A 214 12.44 -4.52 0.25
C SER A 214 12.42 -5.33 1.55
N ALA A 215 13.32 -5.04 2.47
CA ALA A 215 13.47 -5.72 3.75
C ALA A 215 13.00 -4.83 4.92
N PRO A 216 12.67 -5.42 6.07
CA PRO A 216 12.47 -4.67 7.30
C PRO A 216 13.75 -3.93 7.72
N GLU A 217 13.59 -2.70 8.22
CA GLU A 217 14.73 -1.92 8.70
C GLU A 217 14.95 -2.08 10.20
N TYR A 218 16.22 -2.12 10.58
CA TYR A 218 16.64 -2.10 11.98
C TYR A 218 17.91 -1.27 12.14
N LEU A 219 17.85 -0.25 12.98
CA LEU A 219 19.03 0.47 13.43
C LEU A 219 19.72 -0.35 14.50
N LYS A 220 20.93 -0.80 14.25
CA LYS A 220 21.72 -1.56 15.21
C LYS A 220 22.40 -0.63 16.22
N VAL A 221 21.93 -0.66 17.47
CA VAL A 221 22.52 0.08 18.58
C VAL A 221 22.92 -0.90 19.66
N MET A 222 24.21 -0.99 19.98
CA MET A 222 24.76 -1.89 21.01
C MET A 222 24.34 -3.38 20.83
N GLY A 223 24.19 -3.83 19.55
CA GLY A 223 23.76 -5.18 19.22
C GLY A 223 22.23 -5.40 19.19
N LEU A 224 21.45 -4.43 19.61
CA LEU A 224 19.98 -4.47 19.54
C LEU A 224 19.48 -3.84 18.25
N GLY A 225 18.59 -4.53 17.52
CA GLY A 225 17.94 -4.03 16.33
C GLY A 225 16.69 -3.22 16.70
N ILE A 226 16.71 -1.92 16.48
CA ILE A 226 15.58 -1.02 16.78
C ILE A 226 14.85 -0.68 15.47
N PRO A 227 13.53 -0.97 15.33
CA PRO A 227 12.74 -0.65 14.15
C PRO A 227 12.32 0.84 14.14
N VAL A 228 13.27 1.73 13.87
CA VAL A 228 13.11 3.19 14.04
C VAL A 228 12.00 3.74 13.16
N MET A 229 11.91 3.32 11.88
CA MET A 229 10.86 3.81 10.99
C MET A 229 9.46 3.40 11.45
N ILE A 230 9.29 2.18 11.97
CA ILE A 230 8.01 1.72 12.51
C ILE A 230 7.61 2.56 13.73
N LEU A 231 8.58 2.87 14.60
CA LEU A 231 8.34 3.74 15.77
C LEU A 231 7.97 5.17 15.33
N LEU A 232 8.68 5.73 14.36
CA LEU A 232 8.36 7.06 13.79
C LEU A 232 6.99 7.06 13.10
N MET A 233 6.66 5.99 12.38
CA MET A 233 5.34 5.80 11.76
C MET A 233 4.24 5.78 12.83
N GLY A 234 4.40 4.98 13.89
CA GLY A 234 3.45 4.91 15.01
C GLY A 234 3.26 6.27 15.69
N ALA A 235 4.36 6.97 15.97
CA ALA A 235 4.33 8.33 16.53
C ALA A 235 3.61 9.32 15.59
N SER A 236 3.87 9.25 14.28
CA SER A 236 3.20 10.09 13.29
C SER A 236 1.69 9.80 13.21
N MET A 237 1.28 8.54 13.35
CA MET A 237 -0.15 8.16 13.40
C MET A 237 -0.84 8.72 14.63
N ILE A 238 -0.20 8.68 15.81
CA ILE A 238 -0.73 9.28 17.04
C ILE A 238 -0.88 10.81 16.86
N LEU A 239 0.16 11.46 16.32
CA LEU A 239 0.12 12.89 16.05
C LEU A 239 -0.96 13.27 15.03
N GLN A 240 -1.11 12.49 13.97
CA GLN A 240 -2.18 12.65 12.99
C GLN A 240 -3.56 12.53 13.65
N GLN A 241 -3.74 11.56 14.55
CA GLN A 241 -5.00 11.37 15.26
C GLN A 241 -5.35 12.58 16.16
N TRP A 242 -4.36 13.21 16.77
CA TRP A 242 -4.58 14.43 17.57
C TRP A 242 -4.94 15.64 16.72
N THR A 243 -4.41 15.74 15.52
CA THR A 243 -4.69 16.85 14.60
C THR A 243 -5.98 16.67 13.82
N THR A 244 -6.47 15.43 13.67
CA THR A 244 -7.69 15.14 12.92
C THR A 244 -8.94 15.61 13.69
N PRO A 245 -9.79 16.44 13.08
CA PRO A 245 -11.06 16.81 13.67
C PRO A 245 -11.94 15.57 13.88
N SER A 246 -12.36 15.30 15.09
CA SER A 246 -13.23 14.17 15.38
C SER A 246 -14.42 14.60 16.23
N ALA A 247 -15.62 14.30 15.74
CA ALA A 247 -16.88 14.50 16.45
C ALA A 247 -17.40 13.19 17.03
N VAL A 248 -16.52 12.42 17.69
CA VAL A 248 -16.84 11.09 18.23
C VAL A 248 -16.96 11.13 19.74
N ASP A 249 -17.69 10.17 20.28
CA ASP A 249 -17.83 9.91 21.71
C ASP A 249 -16.44 9.70 22.37
N PRO A 250 -16.24 10.10 23.63
CA PRO A 250 -15.02 9.86 24.39
C PRO A 250 -14.53 8.42 24.38
N GLN A 251 -15.44 7.46 24.45
CA GLN A 251 -15.11 6.03 24.41
C GLN A 251 -14.56 5.64 23.04
N GLN A 252 -15.19 6.07 21.95
CA GLN A 252 -14.74 5.83 20.58
C GLN A 252 -13.42 6.55 20.31
N LYS A 253 -13.22 7.77 20.84
CA LYS A 253 -11.96 8.49 20.74
C LYS A 253 -10.81 7.72 21.40
N ARG A 254 -11.03 7.14 22.59
CA ARG A 254 -10.02 6.30 23.27
C ARG A 254 -9.65 5.07 22.42
N MET A 255 -10.63 4.39 21.83
CA MET A 255 -10.42 3.24 20.96
C MET A 255 -9.62 3.64 19.70
N MET A 256 -9.95 4.77 19.08
CA MET A 256 -9.22 5.31 17.92
C MET A 256 -7.77 5.68 18.25
N MET A 257 -7.50 6.18 19.46
CA MET A 257 -6.13 6.49 19.91
C MET A 257 -5.28 5.24 20.20
N MET A 258 -5.90 4.10 20.49
CA MET A 258 -5.18 2.84 20.66
C MET A 258 -4.80 2.19 19.31
N MET A 259 -5.53 2.49 18.24
CA MET A 259 -5.30 1.89 16.93
C MET A 259 -3.86 2.07 16.41
N PRO A 260 -3.22 3.25 16.45
CA PRO A 260 -1.81 3.43 16.05
C PRO A 260 -0.84 2.53 16.81
N VAL A 261 -1.07 2.32 18.11
CA VAL A 261 -0.23 1.45 18.95
C VAL A 261 -0.37 -0.01 18.53
N VAL A 262 -1.61 -0.45 18.26
CA VAL A 262 -1.89 -1.81 17.77
C VAL A 262 -1.24 -2.02 16.39
N PHE A 263 -1.36 -1.05 15.47
CA PHE A 263 -0.72 -1.13 14.16
C PHE A 263 0.80 -1.17 14.24
N ALA A 264 1.41 -0.31 15.04
CA ALA A 264 2.86 -0.32 15.24
C ALA A 264 3.33 -1.66 15.85
N GLY A 265 2.62 -2.17 16.85
CA GLY A 265 2.88 -3.48 17.43
C GLY A 265 2.75 -4.63 16.43
N MET A 266 1.71 -4.59 15.58
CA MET A 266 1.53 -5.57 14.51
C MET A 266 2.71 -5.54 13.51
N PHE A 267 3.22 -4.38 13.12
CA PHE A 267 4.33 -4.27 12.19
C PHE A 267 5.69 -4.65 12.80
N ILE A 268 5.81 -4.59 14.12
CA ILE A 268 6.98 -5.16 14.83
C ILE A 268 6.91 -6.69 14.83
N LEU A 269 5.72 -7.27 15.06
CA LEU A 269 5.51 -8.72 15.08
C LEU A 269 5.53 -9.34 13.67
N PHE A 270 5.00 -8.63 12.68
CA PHE A 270 4.97 -9.03 11.26
C PHE A 270 5.79 -8.03 10.45
N PRO A 271 7.10 -8.24 10.34
CA PRO A 271 8.00 -7.27 9.73
C PRO A 271 7.60 -6.93 8.29
N MET A 272 7.42 -5.64 8.01
CA MET A 272 7.06 -5.11 6.70
C MET A 272 8.27 -4.50 6.01
N PRO A 273 8.31 -4.52 4.65
CA PRO A 273 9.36 -3.83 3.89
C PRO A 273 9.45 -2.35 4.25
N SER A 274 10.67 -1.86 4.44
CA SER A 274 10.93 -0.48 4.85
C SER A 274 10.41 0.55 3.85
N GLY A 275 10.36 0.22 2.55
CA GLY A 275 9.75 1.06 1.53
C GLY A 275 8.25 1.33 1.76
N LEU A 276 7.52 0.34 2.27
CA LEU A 276 6.10 0.50 2.61
C LEU A 276 5.93 1.35 3.87
N VAL A 277 6.77 1.14 4.88
CA VAL A 277 6.78 1.95 6.11
C VAL A 277 7.13 3.40 5.79
N LEU A 278 8.11 3.63 4.89
CA LEU A 278 8.47 4.96 4.38
C LEU A 278 7.27 5.65 3.72
N TYR A 279 6.59 4.95 2.81
CA TYR A 279 5.37 5.48 2.18
C TYR A 279 4.34 5.91 3.25
N TRP A 280 4.07 5.06 4.25
CA TRP A 280 3.09 5.37 5.28
C TRP A 280 3.50 6.55 6.15
N LEU A 281 4.76 6.60 6.58
CA LEU A 281 5.31 7.71 7.35
C LEU A 281 5.16 9.04 6.60
N VAL A 282 5.59 9.08 5.34
CA VAL A 282 5.49 10.28 4.48
C VAL A 282 4.03 10.68 4.27
N ASN A 283 3.15 9.71 4.01
CA ASN A 283 1.71 9.93 3.87
C ASN A 283 1.09 10.57 5.12
N ASN A 284 1.48 10.12 6.32
CA ASN A 284 1.01 10.69 7.59
C ASN A 284 1.54 12.11 7.79
N VAL A 285 2.83 12.35 7.57
CA VAL A 285 3.43 13.68 7.74
C VAL A 285 2.76 14.71 6.82
N ILE A 286 2.55 14.36 5.54
CA ILE A 286 1.83 15.24 4.62
C ILE A 286 0.40 15.49 5.12
N SER A 287 -0.31 14.47 5.62
CA SER A 287 -1.66 14.61 6.14
C SER A 287 -1.72 15.54 7.36
N ILE A 288 -0.76 15.43 8.28
CA ILE A 288 -0.65 16.30 9.47
C ILE A 288 -0.47 17.77 9.05
N VAL A 289 0.44 18.02 8.11
CA VAL A 289 0.66 19.40 7.61
C VAL A 289 -0.58 19.93 6.90
N GLN A 290 -1.22 19.13 6.04
CA GLN A 290 -2.47 19.51 5.38
C GLN A 290 -3.56 19.86 6.39
N GLN A 291 -3.78 19.03 7.40
CA GLN A 291 -4.82 19.23 8.42
C GLN A 291 -4.56 20.49 9.26
N ASN A 292 -3.30 20.67 9.73
CA ASN A 292 -2.92 21.85 10.49
C ASN A 292 -3.08 23.15 9.68
N TYR A 293 -2.66 23.12 8.42
CA TYR A 293 -2.80 24.28 7.54
C TYR A 293 -4.27 24.63 7.27
N MET A 294 -5.11 23.64 6.98
CA MET A 294 -6.56 23.86 6.76
C MET A 294 -7.25 24.36 8.02
N ARG A 295 -6.81 23.91 9.21
CA ARG A 295 -7.33 24.38 10.50
C ARG A 295 -6.97 25.83 10.77
N SER A 296 -5.75 26.26 10.46
CA SER A 296 -5.24 27.62 10.70
C SER A 296 -5.75 28.63 9.68
N HIS A 297 -6.02 28.20 8.46
CA HIS A 297 -6.37 29.07 7.34
C HIS A 297 -7.66 28.60 6.66
N LYS A 298 -8.81 28.86 7.29
CA LYS A 298 -10.16 28.45 6.82
C LYS A 298 -10.48 28.79 5.35
N LYS A 299 -9.82 29.80 4.76
CA LYS A 299 -10.00 30.23 3.35
C LYS A 299 -8.83 29.86 2.43
N ALA A 300 -7.75 29.28 2.96
CA ALA A 300 -6.57 29.01 2.16
C ALA A 300 -6.70 27.71 1.35
N SER A 301 -6.00 27.67 0.20
CA SER A 301 -5.97 26.48 -0.64
C SER A 301 -5.14 25.38 0.04
N PRO A 302 -5.73 24.22 0.37
CA PRO A 302 -4.96 23.09 0.92
C PRO A 302 -3.91 22.57 -0.08
N LEU A 303 -4.01 22.92 -1.37
CA LEU A 303 -2.99 22.63 -2.38
C LEU A 303 -1.64 23.25 -1.99
N PHE A 304 -1.64 24.49 -1.49
CA PHE A 304 -0.44 25.17 -1.05
C PHE A 304 0.20 24.45 0.15
N ALA A 305 -0.61 23.99 1.11
CA ALA A 305 -0.11 23.18 2.23
C ALA A 305 0.52 21.86 1.78
N THR A 306 -0.12 21.21 0.79
CA THR A 306 0.41 19.98 0.20
C THR A 306 1.75 20.23 -0.46
N LEU A 307 1.86 21.29 -1.26
CA LEU A 307 3.11 21.65 -1.96
C LEU A 307 4.23 22.02 -0.98
N LEU A 308 3.92 22.80 0.07
CA LEU A 308 4.91 23.14 1.10
C LEU A 308 5.40 21.92 1.89
N ALA A 309 4.47 21.09 2.37
CA ALA A 309 4.82 19.84 3.08
C ALA A 309 5.65 18.92 2.19
N SER A 310 5.23 18.81 0.95
CA SER A 310 5.87 17.99 -0.05
C SER A 310 7.29 18.44 -0.37
N GLY A 311 7.46 19.74 -0.63
CA GLY A 311 8.77 20.33 -0.92
C GLY A 311 9.72 20.16 0.27
N GLY A 312 9.25 20.38 1.49
CA GLY A 312 10.05 20.20 2.71
C GLY A 312 10.48 18.74 2.94
N ILE A 313 9.55 17.79 2.79
CA ILE A 313 9.84 16.35 2.96
C ILE A 313 10.80 15.87 1.86
N PHE A 314 10.59 16.32 0.63
CA PHE A 314 11.45 15.95 -0.50
C PHE A 314 12.86 16.51 -0.31
N ALA A 315 12.98 17.77 0.07
CA ALA A 315 14.27 18.40 0.37
C ALA A 315 15.00 17.70 1.52
N LEU A 316 14.28 17.37 2.60
CA LEU A 316 14.84 16.61 3.73
C LEU A 316 15.31 15.21 3.27
N GLY A 317 14.47 14.48 2.53
CA GLY A 317 14.82 13.18 1.97
C GLY A 317 16.06 13.25 1.07
N PHE A 318 16.14 14.27 0.23
CA PHE A 318 17.30 14.49 -0.64
C PHE A 318 18.58 14.78 0.16
N ILE A 319 18.50 15.65 1.18
CA ILE A 319 19.64 15.92 2.08
C ILE A 319 20.10 14.65 2.78
N LEU A 320 19.16 13.83 3.27
CA LEU A 320 19.48 12.56 3.94
C LEU A 320 20.14 11.53 3.01
N THR A 321 19.90 11.58 1.71
CA THR A 321 20.59 10.71 0.75
C THR A 321 22.01 11.16 0.40
N LEU A 322 22.37 12.41 0.74
CA LEU A 322 23.71 12.95 0.55
C LEU A 322 24.63 12.72 1.76
N LEU A 323 24.06 12.39 2.92
CA LEU A 323 24.78 12.03 4.15
C LEU A 323 25.08 10.54 4.21
#